data_36dea693be75ca85fa4e6fd0d32fc1f1
#
_entry.id   36dea693be75ca85fa4e6fd0d32fc1f1
#
_cell.length_a   1.000
_cell.length_b   1.000
_cell.length_c   1.000
_cell.angle_alpha   90.00
_cell.angle_beta   90.00
_cell.angle_gamma   90.00
#
_symmetry.space_group_name_H-M   'P 1'
#
loop_
_entity.id
_entity.type
_entity.pdbx_description
1 polymer ?
#
loop_
_entity_poly.entity_id
_entity_poly.type
_entity_poly.pdbx_seq_one_letter_code
_entity_poly.pdbx_strand_id
1 'polypeptide(L)'
;MSELKNTTKAALAAALGALCAYGVQLLVPVLVLVVVMLLDYATGMAKAWNAGELSSRVGLRGILKKVGYVSTVGVAAVVDWLLRYGAGTLGWDWPVKFLFASIVIIWLVINELLSILENVSAMGAPVPDFVQSLLQKLKGHTEHTMEGEEERNG
;
A
#
# COMPACT_ATOMS: atom_id res chain seq x y z
N MET A 1 -12.05 37.24 -24.58
CA MET A 1 -10.81 36.48 -24.31
C MET A 1 -10.48 36.38 -22.82
N SER A 2 -10.73 37.40 -22.02
CA SER A 2 -10.56 37.40 -20.55
C SER A 2 -11.58 36.51 -19.84
N GLU A 3 -12.85 36.53 -20.23
CA GLU A 3 -13.90 35.68 -19.65
C GLU A 3 -13.65 34.19 -19.84
N LEU A 4 -13.20 33.78 -21.05
CA LEU A 4 -12.86 32.39 -21.31
C LEU A 4 -11.68 31.88 -20.42
N LYS A 5 -10.67 32.74 -20.20
CA LYS A 5 -9.57 32.44 -19.28
C LYS A 5 -10.01 32.35 -17.81
N ASN A 6 -11.01 33.12 -17.41
CA ASN A 6 -11.53 33.09 -16.04
C ASN A 6 -12.41 31.85 -15.82
N THR A 7 -13.23 31.48 -16.79
CA THR A 7 -14.04 30.24 -16.74
C THR A 7 -13.16 28.98 -16.74
N THR A 8 -12.09 28.92 -17.54
CA THR A 8 -11.16 27.78 -17.51
C THR A 8 -10.39 27.69 -16.21
N LYS A 9 -9.95 28.81 -15.62
CA LYS A 9 -9.31 28.83 -14.29
C LYS A 9 -10.27 28.38 -13.17
N ALA A 10 -11.52 28.86 -13.21
CA ALA A 10 -12.54 28.47 -12.24
C ALA A 10 -12.88 26.97 -12.36
N ALA A 11 -13.02 26.44 -13.58
CA ALA A 11 -13.24 25.02 -13.81
C ALA A 11 -12.06 24.15 -13.33
N LEU A 12 -10.83 24.60 -13.59
CA LEU A 12 -9.62 23.90 -13.10
C LEU A 12 -9.54 23.93 -11.57
N ALA A 13 -9.81 25.07 -10.95
CA ALA A 13 -9.79 25.21 -9.49
C ALA A 13 -10.88 24.35 -8.84
N ALA A 14 -12.09 24.29 -9.44
CA ALA A 14 -13.17 23.43 -8.98
C ALA A 14 -12.82 21.93 -9.11
N ALA A 15 -12.21 21.54 -10.23
CA ALA A 15 -11.75 20.16 -10.44
C ALA A 15 -10.65 19.76 -9.44
N LEU A 16 -9.68 20.65 -9.21
CA LEU A 16 -8.61 20.42 -8.20
C LEU A 16 -9.21 20.39 -6.79
N GLY A 17 -10.14 21.28 -6.45
CA GLY A 17 -10.83 21.28 -5.17
C GLY A 17 -11.63 20.00 -4.94
N ALA A 18 -12.36 19.52 -5.96
CA ALA A 18 -13.07 18.25 -5.89
C ALA A 18 -12.12 17.06 -5.71
N LEU A 19 -10.99 17.05 -6.42
CA LEU A 19 -9.95 16.02 -6.29
C LEU A 19 -9.32 16.01 -4.89
N CYS A 20 -9.02 17.19 -4.35
CA CYS A 20 -8.52 17.33 -2.98
C CYS A 20 -9.56 16.89 -1.95
N ALA A 21 -10.80 17.31 -2.06
CA ALA A 21 -11.89 16.92 -1.17
C ALA A 21 -12.16 15.41 -1.23
N TYR A 22 -12.02 14.82 -2.41
CA TYR A 22 -12.10 13.37 -2.59
C TYR A 22 -10.91 12.66 -1.93
N GLY A 23 -9.70 13.18 -2.07
CA GLY A 23 -8.48 12.60 -1.51
C GLY A 23 -8.37 12.70 0.02
N VAL A 24 -8.95 13.72 0.65
CA VAL A 24 -8.85 13.93 2.11
C VAL A 24 -9.38 12.73 2.92
N GLN A 25 -10.38 12.02 2.43
CA GLN A 25 -10.93 10.84 3.13
C GLN A 25 -9.97 9.64 3.14
N LEU A 26 -9.08 9.54 2.13
CA LEU A 26 -8.01 8.53 2.11
C LEU A 26 -6.75 9.00 2.84
N LEU A 27 -6.66 10.27 3.20
CA LEU A 27 -5.44 10.85 3.75
C LEU A 27 -4.99 10.12 5.03
N VAL A 28 -5.90 9.87 5.97
CA VAL A 28 -5.57 9.20 7.23
C VAL A 28 -5.10 7.76 7.00
N PRO A 29 -5.83 6.90 6.29
CA PRO A 29 -5.34 5.56 5.94
C PRO A 29 -4.00 5.56 5.21
N VAL A 30 -3.81 6.47 4.26
CA VAL A 30 -2.53 6.59 3.52
C VAL A 30 -1.40 7.05 4.44
N LEU A 31 -1.64 8.00 5.35
CA LEU A 31 -0.63 8.42 6.33
C LEU A 31 -0.24 7.27 7.25
N VAL A 32 -1.19 6.46 7.72
CA VAL A 32 -0.91 5.26 8.51
C VAL A 32 -0.02 4.31 7.70
N LEU A 33 -0.36 4.03 6.45
CA LEU A 33 0.45 3.20 5.57
C LEU A 33 1.88 3.76 5.42
N VAL A 34 2.03 5.06 5.18
CA VAL A 34 3.35 5.70 5.05
C VAL A 34 4.17 5.55 6.33
N VAL A 35 3.57 5.78 7.50
CA VAL A 35 4.28 5.61 8.79
C VAL A 35 4.74 4.16 8.97
N VAL A 36 3.87 3.19 8.72
CA VAL A 36 4.22 1.76 8.85
C VAL A 36 5.30 1.37 7.84
N MET A 37 5.24 1.87 6.59
CA MET A 37 6.28 1.67 5.58
C MET A 37 7.65 2.25 6.00
N LEU A 38 7.66 3.39 6.68
CA LEU A 38 8.91 3.99 7.21
C LEU A 38 9.47 3.15 8.36
N LEU A 39 8.62 2.64 9.25
CA LEU A 39 9.03 1.75 10.33
C LEU A 39 9.58 0.42 9.79
N ASP A 40 8.92 -0.18 8.80
CA ASP A 40 9.44 -1.39 8.14
C ASP A 40 10.81 -1.14 7.51
N TYR A 41 10.96 -0.03 6.78
CA TYR A 41 12.25 0.31 6.20
C TYR A 41 13.34 0.48 7.26
N ALA A 42 13.04 1.20 8.35
CA ALA A 42 13.99 1.41 9.45
C ALA A 42 14.37 0.09 10.13
N THR A 43 13.41 -0.79 10.44
CA THR A 43 13.68 -2.10 11.06
C THR A 43 14.41 -3.03 10.11
N GLY A 44 14.11 -3.01 8.81
CA GLY A 44 14.82 -3.78 7.79
C GLY A 44 16.29 -3.36 7.65
N MET A 45 16.57 -2.05 7.68
CA MET A 45 17.92 -1.51 7.68
C MET A 45 18.68 -1.87 8.96
N ALA A 46 18.03 -1.79 10.13
CA ALA A 46 18.61 -2.18 11.40
C ALA A 46 18.97 -3.69 11.43
N LYS A 47 18.08 -4.54 10.92
CA LYS A 47 18.34 -5.98 10.74
C LYS A 47 19.55 -6.24 9.85
N ALA A 48 19.61 -5.59 8.67
CA ALA A 48 20.72 -5.73 7.73
C ALA A 48 22.05 -5.26 8.34
N TRP A 49 22.01 -4.18 9.13
CA TRP A 49 23.19 -3.70 9.84
C TRP A 49 23.66 -4.72 10.90
N ASN A 50 22.74 -5.23 11.72
CA ASN A 50 23.06 -6.23 12.74
C ASN A 50 23.65 -7.53 12.14
N ALA A 51 23.22 -7.90 10.92
CA ALA A 51 23.73 -9.06 10.20
C ALA A 51 25.05 -8.79 9.42
N GLY A 52 25.52 -7.54 9.35
CA GLY A 52 26.66 -7.16 8.53
C GLY A 52 26.40 -7.17 7.02
N GLU A 53 25.12 -7.23 6.62
CA GLU A 53 24.67 -7.32 5.22
C GLU A 53 24.17 -5.98 4.65
N LEU A 54 24.46 -4.89 5.34
CA LEU A 54 24.00 -3.56 4.91
C LEU A 54 24.62 -3.19 3.56
N SER A 55 23.77 -2.96 2.56
CA SER A 55 24.20 -2.56 1.23
C SER A 55 23.19 -1.63 0.57
N SER A 56 23.67 -0.80 -0.37
CA SER A 56 22.82 0.06 -1.17
C SER A 56 21.73 -0.70 -1.94
N ARG A 57 21.99 -1.95 -2.31
CA ARG A 57 21.02 -2.81 -3.00
C ARG A 57 19.86 -3.20 -2.08
N VAL A 58 20.12 -3.48 -0.81
CA VAL A 58 19.08 -3.79 0.19
C VAL A 58 18.17 -2.57 0.36
N GLY A 59 18.76 -1.39 0.56
CA GLY A 59 17.98 -0.15 0.71
C GLY A 59 17.14 0.17 -0.53
N LEU A 60 17.73 0.04 -1.73
CA LEU A 60 17.02 0.33 -2.98
C LEU A 60 15.84 -0.61 -3.22
N ARG A 61 15.98 -1.92 -2.94
CA ARG A 61 14.88 -2.89 -3.04
C ARG A 61 13.71 -2.51 -2.14
N GLY A 62 14.00 -2.10 -0.89
CA GLY A 62 12.98 -1.62 0.03
C GLY A 62 12.21 -0.41 -0.51
N ILE A 63 12.91 0.56 -1.10
CA ILE A 63 12.28 1.75 -1.69
C ILE A 63 11.42 1.37 -2.91
N LEU A 64 11.93 0.53 -3.82
CA LEU A 64 11.19 0.10 -5.03
C LEU A 64 9.90 -0.65 -4.66
N LYS A 65 9.94 -1.53 -3.64
CA LYS A 65 8.75 -2.19 -3.11
C LYS A 65 7.70 -1.16 -2.68
N LYS A 66 8.10 -0.11 -1.97
CA LYS A 66 7.21 0.94 -1.46
C LYS A 66 6.63 1.83 -2.57
N VAL A 67 7.40 2.09 -3.64
CA VAL A 67 6.88 2.73 -4.85
C VAL A 67 5.79 1.88 -5.49
N GLY A 68 5.99 0.55 -5.58
CA GLY A 68 4.96 -0.39 -6.03
C GLY A 68 3.68 -0.30 -5.19
N TYR A 69 3.79 -0.20 -3.88
CA TYR A 69 2.63 -0.06 -2.98
C TYR A 69 1.82 1.21 -3.24
N VAL A 70 2.50 2.35 -3.36
CA VAL A 70 1.84 3.62 -3.68
C VAL A 70 1.11 3.53 -5.03
N SER A 71 1.73 2.88 -6.02
CA SER A 71 1.12 2.66 -7.32
C SER A 71 -0.13 1.78 -7.23
N THR A 72 -0.09 0.71 -6.41
CA THR A 72 -1.24 -0.19 -6.19
C THR A 72 -2.42 0.54 -5.53
N VAL A 73 -2.15 1.38 -4.53
CA VAL A 73 -3.18 2.24 -3.90
C VAL A 73 -3.77 3.20 -4.93
N GLY A 74 -2.93 3.80 -5.79
CA GLY A 74 -3.37 4.69 -6.86
C GLY A 74 -4.30 3.98 -7.86
N VAL A 75 -3.95 2.78 -8.29
CA VAL A 75 -4.80 1.95 -9.16
C VAL A 75 -6.13 1.62 -8.49
N ALA A 76 -6.13 1.21 -7.23
CA ALA A 76 -7.35 0.92 -6.48
C ALA A 76 -8.26 2.15 -6.34
N ALA A 77 -7.69 3.34 -6.11
CA ALA A 77 -8.45 4.58 -6.06
C ALA A 77 -9.07 4.96 -7.42
N VAL A 78 -8.38 4.67 -8.54
CA VAL A 78 -8.93 4.85 -9.89
C VAL A 78 -10.09 3.88 -10.13
N VAL A 79 -9.99 2.62 -9.69
CA VAL A 79 -11.10 1.65 -9.77
C VAL A 79 -12.30 2.14 -8.98
N ASP A 80 -12.12 2.61 -7.75
CA ASP A 80 -13.20 3.18 -6.93
C ASP A 80 -13.86 4.37 -7.61
N TRP A 81 -13.07 5.24 -8.24
CA TRP A 81 -13.59 6.38 -8.98
C TRP A 81 -14.41 5.95 -10.19
N LEU A 82 -13.93 4.99 -10.99
CA LEU A 82 -14.64 4.46 -12.17
C LEU A 82 -15.95 3.79 -11.79
N LEU A 83 -15.98 3.00 -10.73
CA LEU A 83 -17.20 2.34 -10.25
C LEU A 83 -18.25 3.36 -9.81
N ARG A 84 -17.85 4.40 -9.11
CA ARG A 84 -18.75 5.48 -8.72
C ARG A 84 -19.28 6.27 -9.92
N TYR A 85 -18.40 6.56 -10.88
CA TYR A 85 -18.81 7.23 -12.11
C TYR A 85 -19.83 6.37 -12.89
N GLY A 86 -19.55 5.08 -13.05
CA GLY A 86 -20.48 4.14 -13.72
C GLY A 86 -21.80 3.99 -12.97
N ALA A 87 -21.79 3.84 -11.65
CA ALA A 87 -23.00 3.79 -10.84
C ALA A 87 -23.85 5.06 -10.99
N GLY A 88 -23.22 6.25 -10.95
CA GLY A 88 -23.89 7.52 -11.14
C GLY A 88 -24.56 7.68 -12.52
N THR A 89 -23.93 7.14 -13.58
CA THR A 89 -24.56 7.14 -14.93
C THR A 89 -25.78 6.24 -15.03
N LEU A 90 -25.85 5.21 -14.16
CA LEU A 90 -26.99 4.28 -14.07
C LEU A 90 -28.06 4.76 -13.07
N GLY A 91 -27.87 5.93 -12.44
CA GLY A 91 -28.76 6.45 -11.40
C GLY A 91 -28.66 5.71 -10.06
N TRP A 92 -27.59 4.97 -9.82
CA TRP A 92 -27.33 4.26 -8.55
C TRP A 92 -26.53 5.13 -7.62
N ASP A 93 -26.96 5.27 -6.37
CA ASP A 93 -26.16 5.90 -5.33
C ASP A 93 -25.24 4.85 -4.69
N TRP A 94 -23.92 4.96 -4.97
CA TRP A 94 -22.91 4.07 -4.42
C TRP A 94 -22.39 4.67 -3.10
N PRO A 95 -22.76 4.08 -1.94
CA PRO A 95 -22.52 4.71 -0.64
C PRO A 95 -21.05 4.68 -0.22
N VAL A 96 -20.27 3.73 -0.73
CA VAL A 96 -18.87 3.54 -0.35
C VAL A 96 -17.96 4.31 -1.29
N LYS A 97 -17.22 5.30 -0.76
CA LYS A 97 -16.36 6.15 -1.58
C LYS A 97 -15.04 5.49 -1.99
N PHE A 98 -14.45 4.69 -1.10
CA PHE A 98 -13.12 4.09 -1.26
C PHE A 98 -13.13 2.65 -0.75
N LEU A 99 -13.79 1.74 -1.46
CA LEU A 99 -13.85 0.33 -1.09
C LEU A 99 -12.53 -0.37 -1.41
N PHE A 100 -12.11 -0.35 -2.67
CA PHE A 100 -10.92 -1.05 -3.13
C PHE A 100 -9.64 -0.44 -2.57
N ALA A 101 -9.54 0.89 -2.56
CA ALA A 101 -8.40 1.57 -1.97
C ALA A 101 -8.26 1.25 -0.48
N SER A 102 -9.35 1.20 0.29
CA SER A 102 -9.31 0.85 1.70
C SER A 102 -8.87 -0.60 1.94
N ILE A 103 -9.41 -1.55 1.17
CA ILE A 103 -9.01 -2.97 1.24
C ILE A 103 -7.52 -3.12 0.94
N VAL A 104 -7.04 -2.48 -0.13
CA VAL A 104 -5.63 -2.52 -0.52
C VAL A 104 -4.74 -1.91 0.57
N ILE A 105 -5.11 -0.75 1.11
CA ILE A 105 -4.33 -0.10 2.19
C ILE A 105 -4.27 -1.00 3.43
N ILE A 106 -5.39 -1.57 3.87
CA ILE A 106 -5.42 -2.48 5.03
C ILE A 106 -4.51 -3.68 4.78
N TRP A 107 -4.60 -4.30 3.61
CA TRP A 107 -3.75 -5.43 3.26
C TRP A 107 -2.27 -5.05 3.25
N LEU A 108 -1.90 -3.89 2.67
CA LEU A 108 -0.52 -3.41 2.67
C LEU A 108 -0.02 -3.08 4.09
N VAL A 109 -0.84 -2.46 4.94
CA VAL A 109 -0.49 -2.20 6.35
C VAL A 109 -0.22 -3.51 7.09
N ILE A 110 -1.07 -4.53 6.91
CA ILE A 110 -0.85 -5.85 7.53
C ILE A 110 0.48 -6.45 7.05
N ASN A 111 0.78 -6.40 5.76
CA ASN A 111 2.05 -6.91 5.22
C ASN A 111 3.27 -6.18 5.80
N GLU A 112 3.21 -4.86 5.93
CA GLU A 112 4.31 -4.09 6.51
C GLU A 112 4.48 -4.38 8.02
N LEU A 113 3.37 -4.52 8.77
CA LEU A 113 3.42 -4.91 10.19
C LEU A 113 4.04 -6.29 10.38
N LEU A 114 3.70 -7.26 9.53
CA LEU A 114 4.31 -8.59 9.55
C LEU A 114 5.81 -8.50 9.24
N SER A 115 6.21 -7.70 8.24
CA SER A 115 7.62 -7.47 7.90
C SER A 115 8.40 -6.83 9.07
N ILE A 116 7.81 -5.86 9.76
CA ILE A 116 8.40 -5.25 10.97
C ILE A 116 8.62 -6.33 12.05
N LEU A 117 7.62 -7.16 12.32
CA LEU A 117 7.73 -8.23 13.31
C LEU A 117 8.81 -9.26 12.94
N GLU A 118 8.94 -9.61 11.66
CA GLU A 118 10.04 -10.46 11.16
C GLU A 118 11.41 -9.82 11.37
N ASN A 119 11.54 -8.54 11.04
CA ASN A 119 12.80 -7.82 11.21
C ASN A 119 13.20 -7.73 12.68
N VAL A 120 12.24 -7.41 13.56
CA VAL A 120 12.45 -7.29 15.01
C VAL A 120 12.79 -8.65 15.63
N SER A 121 12.09 -9.72 15.22
CA SER A 121 12.38 -11.10 15.65
C SER A 121 13.77 -11.54 15.22
N ALA A 122 14.19 -11.23 13.99
CA ALA A 122 15.52 -11.56 13.48
C ALA A 122 16.66 -10.81 14.21
N MET A 123 16.35 -9.69 14.86
CA MET A 123 17.30 -8.96 15.73
C MET A 123 17.34 -9.50 17.17
N GLY A 124 16.58 -10.56 17.49
CA GLY A 124 16.56 -11.22 18.81
C GLY A 124 15.56 -10.61 19.80
N ALA A 125 14.68 -9.71 19.39
CA ALA A 125 13.62 -9.22 20.27
C ALA A 125 12.57 -10.31 20.51
N PRO A 126 12.01 -10.42 21.75
CA PRO A 126 10.99 -11.40 22.03
C PRO A 126 9.68 -11.04 21.29
N VAL A 127 9.28 -11.91 20.37
CA VAL A 127 8.00 -11.82 19.67
C VAL A 127 7.11 -12.94 20.22
N PRO A 128 5.83 -12.66 20.55
CA PRO A 128 4.92 -13.67 21.08
C PRO A 128 4.81 -14.91 20.17
N ASP A 129 4.73 -16.10 20.74
CA ASP A 129 4.74 -17.38 20.01
C ASP A 129 3.63 -17.48 18.97
N PHE A 130 2.45 -16.88 19.24
CA PHE A 130 1.35 -16.87 18.27
C PHE A 130 1.70 -16.09 17.00
N VAL A 131 2.50 -15.01 17.12
CA VAL A 131 2.97 -14.21 15.98
C VAL A 131 4.00 -15.00 15.19
N GLN A 132 4.94 -15.68 15.88
CA GLN A 132 5.93 -16.53 15.22
C GLN A 132 5.26 -17.66 14.43
N SER A 133 4.25 -18.31 15.02
CA SER A 133 3.48 -19.36 14.34
C SER A 133 2.69 -18.85 13.14
N LEU A 134 2.18 -17.61 13.20
CA LEU A 134 1.49 -16.95 12.10
C LEU A 134 2.47 -16.64 10.94
N LEU A 135 3.64 -16.12 11.25
CA LEU A 135 4.70 -15.84 10.28
C LEU A 135 5.18 -17.11 9.58
N GLN A 136 5.36 -18.21 10.32
CA GLN A 136 5.75 -19.52 9.75
C GLN A 136 4.67 -20.06 8.81
N LYS A 137 3.39 -19.97 9.18
CA LYS A 137 2.28 -20.40 8.32
C LYS A 137 2.20 -19.60 7.02
N LEU A 138 2.40 -18.28 7.10
CA LEU A 138 2.38 -17.41 5.92
C LEU A 138 3.55 -17.73 4.99
N LYS A 139 4.76 -17.97 5.51
CA LYS A 139 5.93 -18.37 4.71
C LYS A 139 5.74 -19.73 4.06
N GLY A 140 5.29 -20.74 4.80
CA GLY A 140 5.04 -22.07 4.25
C GLY A 140 3.99 -22.09 3.15
N HIS A 141 2.99 -21.21 3.22
CA HIS A 141 2.00 -21.09 2.15
C HIS A 141 2.57 -20.46 0.86
N THR A 142 3.50 -19.54 1.00
CA THR A 142 4.13 -18.87 -0.15
C THR A 142 5.12 -19.80 -0.87
N GLU A 143 5.88 -20.61 -0.13
CA GLU A 143 6.81 -21.61 -0.70
C GLU A 143 6.07 -22.71 -1.46
N HIS A 144 4.97 -23.24 -0.89
CA HIS A 144 4.15 -24.26 -1.56
C HIS A 144 3.48 -23.76 -2.85
N THR A 145 3.16 -22.46 -2.93
CA THR A 145 2.54 -21.89 -4.12
C THR A 145 3.59 -21.70 -5.23
N MET A 146 4.83 -21.37 -4.91
CA MET A 146 5.91 -21.22 -5.88
C MET A 146 6.40 -22.55 -6.46
N GLU A 147 6.53 -23.60 -5.61
CA GLU A 147 6.88 -24.94 -6.06
C GLU A 147 5.82 -25.56 -7.00
N GLY A 148 4.55 -25.34 -6.72
CA GLY A 148 3.45 -25.82 -7.58
C GLY A 148 3.33 -25.10 -8.93
N GLU A 149 3.89 -23.91 -9.08
CA GLU A 149 3.95 -23.18 -10.36
C GLU A 149 5.16 -23.62 -11.20
N GLU A 150 6.29 -23.98 -10.59
CA GLU A 150 7.46 -24.50 -11.30
C GLU A 150 7.21 -25.91 -11.88
N GLU A 151 6.50 -26.80 -11.13
CA GLU A 151 6.11 -28.13 -11.65
C GLU A 151 5.08 -28.08 -12.79
N ARG A 152 4.30 -27.00 -12.91
CA ARG A 152 3.29 -26.85 -13.97
C ARG A 152 3.83 -26.23 -15.26
N ASN A 153 5.00 -25.61 -15.23
CA ASN A 153 5.61 -24.92 -16.35
C ASN A 153 6.89 -25.60 -16.88
N GLY A 154 7.28 -26.76 -16.35
CA GLY A 154 8.37 -27.64 -16.82
C GLY A 154 7.82 -28.88 -17.50
#